data_3fa49b17f35e3af76f5885c9242c0735
#
_entry.id   3fa49b17f35e3af76f5885c9242c0735
#
_cell.length_a   1.000
_cell.length_b   1.000
_cell.length_c   1.000
_cell.angle_alpha   90.00
_cell.angle_beta   90.00
_cell.angle_gamma   90.00
#
_symmetry.space_group_name_H-M   'P 1'
#
loop_
_entity.id
_entity.type
_entity.pdbx_description
1 polymer ?
#
loop_
_entity_poly.entity_id
_entity_poly.type
_entity_poly.pdbx_seq_one_letter_code
_entity_poly.pdbx_strand_id
1 'polypeptide(L)'
;MFGRKRKDPEPAGPVPVDVAIRDESIRLGQFLKLANLVESGAEAKPVIADGLVQVNGEVDTRRGRQLRVGDVVELNGQAARVADGDVPDDLPW
;
A
#
# COMPACT_ATOMS: atom_id res chain seq x y z
N MET A 1 -6.28 -32.20 12.26
CA MET A 1 -6.19 -31.70 12.17
C MET A 1 -6.00 -30.91 11.99
N PHE A 2 -5.85 -31.08 11.84
CA PHE A 2 -5.59 -30.31 11.64
C PHE A 2 -5.56 -29.36 11.25
N GLY A 3 -5.42 -29.33 10.95
CA GLY A 3 -5.24 -28.43 10.62
C GLY A 3 -5.21 -27.48 10.34
N ARG A 4 -5.03 -27.58 10.33
CA ARG A 4 -4.96 -26.77 10.17
C ARG A 4 -4.93 -25.81 9.87
N LYS A 5 -4.79 -25.88 9.76
CA LYS A 5 -4.65 -25.03 9.54
C LYS A 5 -4.69 -24.10 9.21
N ARG A 6 -4.55 -24.21 9.06
CA ARG A 6 -4.44 -23.40 8.85
C ARG A 6 -4.59 -22.53 8.49
N LYS A 7 -4.54 -22.53 8.27
CA LYS A 7 -4.59 -21.78 8.00
C LYS A 7 -4.81 -20.86 7.67
N ASP A 8 -4.55 -20.91 7.34
CA ASP A 8 -4.64 -20.05 7.19
C ASP A 8 -5.17 -19.35 6.73
N PRO A 9 -5.18 -19.08 6.73
CA PRO A 9 -5.98 -18.49 6.37
C PRO A 9 -5.85 -17.58 5.58
N GLU A 10 -6.45 -17.27 5.05
CA GLU A 10 -6.37 -16.53 4.24
C GLU A 10 -6.75 -15.33 4.65
N PRO A 11 -6.17 -14.38 4.47
CA PRO A 11 -6.45 -13.09 4.87
C PRO A 11 -7.63 -12.65 4.18
N ALA A 12 -8.38 -11.85 4.73
CA ALA A 12 -9.52 -11.33 4.13
C ALA A 12 -9.19 -10.42 2.99
N GLY A 13 -8.07 -9.93 2.85
CA GLY A 13 -7.73 -9.04 1.76
C GLY A 13 -6.50 -9.50 1.03
N PRO A 14 -6.08 -8.76 0.04
CA PRO A 14 -4.91 -9.13 -0.71
C PRO A 14 -3.65 -9.01 0.14
N VAL A 15 -2.64 -9.77 -0.22
CA VAL A 15 -1.36 -9.70 0.46
C VAL A 15 -0.63 -8.46 -0.03
N PRO A 16 -0.21 -7.59 0.86
CA PRO A 16 0.45 -6.36 0.42
C PRO A 16 1.82 -6.62 -0.19
N VAL A 17 2.13 -5.83 -1.19
CA VAL A 17 3.44 -5.86 -1.82
C VAL A 17 4.22 -4.69 -1.25
N ASP A 18 5.44 -4.92 -0.83
CA ASP A 18 6.25 -3.85 -0.28
C ASP A 18 6.71 -2.92 -1.38
N VAL A 19 6.50 -1.63 -1.19
CA VAL A 19 6.90 -0.63 -2.16
C VAL A 19 7.79 0.37 -1.44
N ALA A 20 9.04 0.41 -1.82
CA ALA A 20 10.02 1.26 -1.15
C ALA A 20 9.83 2.71 -1.51
N ILE A 21 9.97 3.60 -0.52
CA ILE A 21 9.92 5.02 -0.78
C ILE A 21 11.24 5.62 -0.35
N ARG A 22 11.56 6.80 -0.89
CA ARG A 22 12.81 7.42 -0.59
C ARG A 22 12.80 8.23 0.67
N ASP A 23 11.70 8.90 0.93
CA ASP A 23 11.62 9.80 2.04
C ASP A 23 10.97 9.10 3.22
N GLU A 24 10.85 9.80 4.32
CA GLU A 24 10.21 9.22 5.49
C GLU A 24 8.71 9.05 5.31
N SER A 25 8.15 9.77 4.38
CA SER A 25 6.72 9.70 4.14
C SER A 25 6.44 9.97 2.67
N ILE A 26 5.24 9.64 2.25
CA ILE A 26 4.83 9.87 0.88
C ILE A 26 3.34 10.17 0.92
N ARG A 27 2.87 11.01 0.03
CA ARG A 27 1.44 11.30 -0.02
C ARG A 27 0.70 10.17 -0.67
N LEU A 28 -0.54 9.98 -0.22
CA LEU A 28 -1.35 8.86 -0.69
C LEU A 28 -1.45 8.84 -2.22
N GLY A 29 -1.72 9.99 -2.83
CA GLY A 29 -1.85 10.02 -4.29
C GLY A 29 -0.56 9.62 -4.99
N GLN A 30 0.57 10.03 -4.44
CA GLN A 30 1.84 9.67 -5.03
C GLN A 30 2.15 8.20 -4.84
N PHE A 31 1.77 7.66 -3.68
CA PHE A 31 2.05 6.27 -3.41
C PHE A 31 1.23 5.35 -4.31
N LEU A 32 0.00 5.73 -4.64
CA LEU A 32 -0.81 4.92 -5.54
C LEU A 32 -0.14 4.79 -6.89
N LYS A 33 0.47 5.86 -7.37
CA LYS A 33 1.16 5.82 -8.63
C LYS A 33 2.45 5.00 -8.52
N LEU A 34 3.20 5.23 -7.47
CA LEU A 34 4.45 4.52 -7.27
C LEU A 34 4.22 3.02 -7.15
N ALA A 35 3.15 2.62 -6.51
CA ALA A 35 2.84 1.22 -6.31
C ALA A 35 2.11 0.61 -7.52
N ASN A 36 1.90 1.43 -8.56
CA ASN A 36 1.24 0.97 -9.76
C ASN A 36 -0.20 0.55 -9.50
N LEU A 37 -0.82 1.12 -8.51
CA LEU A 37 -2.24 0.87 -8.25
C LEU A 37 -3.10 1.75 -9.15
N VAL A 38 -2.53 2.84 -9.66
CA VAL A 38 -3.18 3.67 -10.68
C VAL A 38 -2.13 3.96 -11.74
N GLU A 39 -2.58 4.35 -12.92
CA GLU A 39 -1.67 4.59 -14.01
C GLU A 39 -1.05 5.98 -13.97
N SER A 40 -1.70 6.91 -13.34
CA SER A 40 -1.18 8.26 -13.30
C SER A 40 -1.71 8.97 -12.07
N GLY A 41 -1.11 10.09 -11.76
CA GLY A 41 -1.60 10.90 -10.66
C GLY A 41 -3.00 11.43 -10.91
N ALA A 42 -3.35 11.64 -12.17
CA ALA A 42 -4.69 12.12 -12.49
C ALA A 42 -5.74 11.06 -12.15
N GLU A 43 -5.37 9.79 -12.26
CA GLU A 43 -6.30 8.74 -11.94
C GLU A 43 -6.42 8.54 -10.44
N ALA A 44 -5.40 8.88 -9.70
CA ALA A 44 -5.43 8.73 -8.25
C ALA A 44 -6.47 9.62 -7.62
N LYS A 45 -6.67 10.80 -8.18
CA LYS A 45 -7.59 11.75 -7.59
C LYS A 45 -9.02 11.24 -7.48
N PRO A 46 -9.62 10.75 -8.56
CA PRO A 46 -11.01 10.28 -8.47
C PRO A 46 -11.15 9.01 -7.61
N VAL A 47 -10.19 8.11 -7.65
CA VAL A 47 -10.36 6.88 -6.86
C VAL A 47 -10.26 7.17 -5.38
N ILE A 48 -9.45 8.13 -4.99
CA ILE A 48 -9.36 8.51 -3.59
C ILE A 48 -10.64 9.24 -3.17
N ALA A 49 -11.08 10.18 -4.00
CA ALA A 49 -12.26 10.96 -3.66
C ALA A 49 -13.51 10.10 -3.58
N ASP A 50 -13.57 9.05 -4.37
CA ASP A 50 -14.72 8.17 -4.37
C ASP A 50 -14.72 7.16 -3.24
N GLY A 51 -13.71 7.19 -2.39
CA GLY A 51 -13.68 6.27 -1.27
C GLY A 51 -13.29 4.87 -1.62
N LEU A 52 -12.57 4.69 -2.73
CA LEU A 52 -12.17 3.37 -3.16
C LEU A 52 -10.85 2.95 -2.55
N VAL A 53 -10.15 3.86 -1.91
CA VAL A 53 -8.83 3.61 -1.35
C VAL A 53 -8.94 3.46 0.15
N GLN A 54 -8.30 2.44 0.68
CA GLN A 54 -8.27 2.24 2.12
C GLN A 54 -6.83 2.31 2.59
N VAL A 55 -6.63 2.92 3.74
CA VAL A 55 -5.32 2.99 4.37
C VAL A 55 -5.46 2.30 5.71
N ASN A 56 -4.68 1.26 5.91
CA ASN A 56 -4.73 0.46 7.13
C ASN A 56 -6.15 -0.01 7.44
N GLY A 57 -6.88 -0.37 6.40
CA GLY A 57 -8.22 -0.91 6.56
C GLY A 57 -9.34 0.11 6.64
N GLU A 58 -9.01 1.39 6.54
CA GLU A 58 -10.03 2.43 6.63
C GLU A 58 -10.04 3.28 5.38
N VAL A 59 -11.21 3.62 4.90
CA VAL A 59 -11.34 4.47 3.72
C VAL A 59 -10.75 5.83 4.02
N ASP A 60 -9.94 6.33 3.12
CA ASP A 60 -9.39 7.67 3.26
C ASP A 60 -9.58 8.41 1.95
N THR A 61 -10.21 9.55 2.00
CA THR A 61 -10.51 10.32 0.80
C THR A 61 -9.58 11.51 0.62
N ARG A 62 -8.51 11.58 1.44
CA ARG A 62 -7.60 12.70 1.36
C ARG A 62 -6.40 12.35 0.51
N ARG A 63 -6.28 12.97 -0.64
CA ARG A 63 -5.19 12.69 -1.55
C ARG A 63 -3.84 13.05 -0.92
N GLY A 64 -3.86 14.06 -0.07
CA GLY A 64 -2.63 14.51 0.55
C GLY A 64 -2.28 13.84 1.85
N ARG A 65 -3.00 12.77 2.20
CA ARG A 65 -2.69 12.06 3.42
C ARG A 65 -1.25 11.55 3.36
N GLN A 66 -0.49 11.76 4.42
CA GLN A 66 0.88 11.30 4.45
C GLN A 66 0.93 9.88 4.96
N LEU A 67 1.66 9.05 4.25
CA LEU A 67 1.86 7.66 4.61
C LEU A 67 3.28 7.48 5.08
N ARG A 68 3.48 6.58 6.00
CA ARG A 68 4.81 6.29 6.53
C ARG A 68 5.10 4.82 6.35
N VAL A 69 6.36 4.46 6.55
CA VAL A 69 6.76 3.07 6.44
C VAL A 69 5.87 2.24 7.36
N GLY A 70 5.34 1.18 6.82
CA GLY A 70 4.43 0.30 7.54
C GLY A 70 2.97 0.50 7.22
N ASP A 71 2.60 1.62 6.61
CA ASP A 71 1.21 1.82 6.25
C ASP A 71 0.86 0.95 5.04
N VAL A 72 -0.36 0.45 5.04
CA VAL A 72 -0.83 -0.44 3.98
C VAL A 72 -1.99 0.24 3.26
N VAL A 73 -1.92 0.26 1.94
CA VAL A 73 -2.94 0.88 1.12
C VAL A 73 -3.57 -0.18 0.23
N GLU A 74 -4.89 -0.19 0.16
CA GLU A 74 -5.62 -1.12 -0.69
C GLU A 74 -6.46 -0.38 -1.71
N LEU A 75 -6.50 -0.90 -2.90
CA LEU A 75 -7.33 -0.35 -3.98
C LEU A 75 -7.64 -1.47 -4.97
N ASN A 76 -8.92 -1.69 -5.22
CA ASN A 76 -9.36 -2.66 -6.23
C ASN A 76 -8.81 -4.06 -6.02
N GLY A 77 -8.77 -4.49 -4.78
CA GLY A 77 -8.31 -5.84 -4.51
C GLY A 77 -6.81 -6.01 -4.51
N GLN A 78 -6.08 -4.92 -4.63
CA GLN A 78 -4.63 -4.96 -4.56
C GLN A 78 -4.19 -4.17 -3.35
N ALA A 79 -3.09 -4.58 -2.76
CA ALA A 79 -2.57 -3.89 -1.59
C ALA A 79 -1.08 -3.66 -1.73
N ALA A 80 -0.62 -2.55 -1.16
CA ALA A 80 0.79 -2.23 -1.14
C ALA A 80 1.14 -1.67 0.22
N ARG A 81 2.32 -2.00 0.70
CA ARG A 81 2.78 -1.50 1.99
C ARG A 81 3.95 -0.58 1.76
N VAL A 82 3.96 0.54 2.45
CA VAL A 82 5.05 1.49 2.36
C VAL A 82 6.27 0.87 3.04
N ALA A 83 7.36 0.77 2.31
CA ALA A 83 8.58 0.17 2.82
C ALA A 83 9.70 1.19 2.81
N ASP A 84 10.72 0.90 3.63
CA ASP A 84 11.87 1.77 3.70
C ASP A 84 12.72 1.56 2.48
N GLY A 85 12.96 2.60 1.77
CA GLY A 85 13.77 2.52 0.58
C GLY A 85 15.24 2.52 0.83
N ASP A 86 15.63 2.65 2.07
CA ASP A 86 16.96 2.68 2.37
C ASP A 86 17.48 1.33 2.47
N VAL A 87 17.39 0.61 1.53
CA VAL A 87 17.78 -0.58 1.56
C VAL A 87 19.08 -0.79 1.72
N PRO A 88 19.43 -1.41 2.23
CA PRO A 88 20.64 -1.61 2.49
C PRO A 88 21.33 -2.19 1.59
N ASP A 89 21.30 -2.28 1.19
CA ASP A 89 21.88 -2.64 0.38
C ASP A 89 22.95 -3.17 0.74
N ASP A 90 23.08 -3.21 1.42
CA ASP A 90 24.06 -3.67 1.91
C ASP A 90 24.25 -4.90 1.55
N LEU A 91 23.86 -5.16 0.83
CA LEU A 91 24.01 -6.19 0.43
C LEU A 91 25.17 -6.48 0.18
N PRO A 92 25.59 -7.06 0.39
CA PRO A 92 26.70 -7.33 0.37
C PRO A 92 27.01 -7.88 -0.61
N TRP A 93 27.01 -8.13 -1.15
CA TRP A 93 27.37 -8.62 -2.19
C TRP A 93 28.31 -8.31 -2.52
#